data_0aac4e3e9fc89328d0f43a84c73baf17
#
_entry.id   0aac4e3e9fc89328d0f43a84c73baf17
#
_cell.length_a   1.000
_cell.length_b   1.000
_cell.length_c   1.000
_cell.angle_alpha   90.00
_cell.angle_beta   90.00
_cell.angle_gamma   90.00
#
_symmetry.space_group_name_H-M   'P 1'
#
loop_
_entity.id
_entity.type
_entity.pdbx_description
1 polymer ?
#
loop_
_entity_poly.entity_id
_entity_poly.type
_entity_poly.pdbx_seq_one_letter_code
_entity_poly.pdbx_strand_id
1 'polypeptide(L)'
;MNKNFLLITGGTGGHVIPAQNLANYLINKNINCRIIVDTRGYKYINNFRGKIHVVNSSNLSGNFILKINGFINLILGFFQSFIIILFFNPTRVISFGSYASFSPMLCCTILKPFFNIKLFIHEQNSVIGRTNSFFLKFTNKLFLNFDITSKIKSKYKNKIFVVGSPQKNTSNYFKKHNHYNDQFTIFIFGGSQGSEFISKFSLNFIKCIDEEKII
;
A
#
# COMPACT_ATOMS: atom_id res chain seq x y z
N MET A 1 9.30 3.25 26.72
CA MET A 1 9.72 3.92 25.47
C MET A 1 8.51 4.10 24.57
N ASN A 2 8.14 5.32 24.26
CA ASN A 2 7.05 5.62 23.33
C ASN A 2 7.39 5.08 21.93
N LYS A 3 6.52 4.22 21.40
CA LYS A 3 6.69 3.64 20.07
C LYS A 3 6.06 4.56 19.04
N ASN A 4 6.87 5.35 18.33
CA ASN A 4 6.43 6.17 17.22
C ASN A 4 6.40 5.33 15.94
N PHE A 5 5.24 5.19 15.31
CA PHE A 5 5.05 4.50 14.04
C PHE A 5 4.94 5.48 12.88
N LEU A 6 5.69 5.21 11.82
CA LEU A 6 5.58 5.93 10.56
C LEU A 6 5.15 4.94 9.47
N LEU A 7 4.00 5.17 8.87
CA LEU A 7 3.50 4.38 7.75
C LEU A 7 3.77 5.13 6.46
N ILE A 8 4.36 4.45 5.49
CA ILE A 8 4.75 5.02 4.20
C ILE A 8 3.94 4.32 3.12
N THR A 9 3.18 5.09 2.35
CA THR A 9 2.28 4.58 1.32
C THR A 9 2.13 5.57 0.18
N GLY A 10 1.36 5.23 -0.85
CA GLY A 10 1.01 6.16 -1.92
C GLY A 10 0.51 5.47 -3.19
N GLY A 11 0.29 6.28 -4.22
CA GLY A 11 -0.18 5.82 -5.50
C GLY A 11 -1.67 5.53 -5.54
N THR A 12 -2.09 4.31 -5.25
CA THR A 12 -3.48 3.86 -5.39
C THR A 12 -4.10 3.43 -4.07
N GLY A 13 -5.43 3.32 -4.04
CA GLY A 13 -6.17 2.85 -2.87
C GLY A 13 -5.71 1.49 -2.34
N GLY A 14 -5.21 0.61 -3.21
CA GLY A 14 -4.70 -0.71 -2.82
C GLY A 14 -3.54 -0.67 -1.83
N HIS A 15 -2.72 0.39 -1.85
CA HIS A 15 -1.65 0.62 -0.89
C HIS A 15 -2.09 1.52 0.26
N VAL A 16 -2.90 2.54 -0.03
CA VAL A 16 -3.24 3.60 0.92
C VAL A 16 -4.26 3.13 1.95
N ILE A 17 -5.32 2.43 1.52
CA ILE A 17 -6.39 1.99 2.41
C ILE A 17 -5.88 1.03 3.50
N PRO A 18 -5.09 -0.02 3.21
CA PRO A 18 -4.51 -0.86 4.25
C PRO A 18 -3.58 -0.09 5.20
N ALA A 19 -2.78 0.85 4.68
CA ALA A 19 -1.93 1.70 5.51
C ALA A 19 -2.76 2.54 6.48
N GLN A 20 -3.81 3.20 6.00
CA GLN A 20 -4.71 3.99 6.82
C GLN A 20 -5.44 3.15 7.87
N ASN A 21 -5.90 1.95 7.50
CA ASN A 21 -6.58 1.06 8.44
C ASN A 21 -5.66 0.66 9.60
N LEU A 22 -4.40 0.31 9.30
CA LEU A 22 -3.41 0.02 10.32
C LEU A 22 -3.11 1.26 11.18
N ALA A 23 -2.97 2.44 10.56
CA ALA A 23 -2.73 3.68 11.27
C ALA A 23 -3.87 4.03 12.24
N ASN A 24 -5.11 3.92 11.80
CA ASN A 24 -6.29 4.15 12.64
C ASN A 24 -6.35 3.15 13.81
N TYR A 25 -6.03 1.87 13.55
CA TYR A 25 -5.95 0.87 14.61
C TYR A 25 -4.89 1.22 15.66
N LEU A 26 -3.69 1.65 15.22
CA LEU A 26 -2.62 2.05 16.13
C LEU A 26 -3.01 3.27 16.98
N ILE A 27 -3.63 4.28 16.37
CA ILE A 27 -4.11 5.48 17.08
C ILE A 27 -5.19 5.11 18.09
N ASN A 28 -6.13 4.24 17.75
CA ASN A 28 -7.16 3.75 18.67
C ASN A 28 -6.57 2.96 19.86
N LYS A 29 -5.33 2.46 19.73
CA LYS A 29 -4.56 1.85 20.82
C LYS A 29 -3.62 2.84 21.53
N ASN A 30 -3.84 4.15 21.36
CA ASN A 30 -3.02 5.23 21.90
C ASN A 30 -1.52 5.16 21.49
N ILE A 31 -1.25 4.60 20.30
CA ILE A 31 0.10 4.55 19.74
C ILE A 31 0.26 5.72 18.76
N ASN A 32 1.32 6.52 18.97
CA ASN A 32 1.61 7.66 18.08
C ASN A 32 1.96 7.16 16.68
N CYS A 33 1.13 7.53 15.70
CA CYS A 33 1.26 7.09 14.32
C CYS A 33 1.05 8.25 13.35
N ARG A 34 1.93 8.34 12.34
CA ARG A 34 1.83 9.29 11.23
C ARG A 34 1.89 8.57 9.91
N ILE A 35 1.37 9.21 8.86
CA ILE A 35 1.41 8.70 7.48
C ILE A 35 2.25 9.65 6.63
N ILE A 36 3.15 9.09 5.82
CA ILE A 36 3.75 9.74 4.64
C ILE A 36 3.05 9.17 3.40
N VAL A 37 2.61 10.06 2.52
CA VAL A 37 1.89 9.71 1.29
C VAL A 37 2.24 10.69 0.16
N ASP A 38 2.11 10.28 -1.11
CA ASP A 38 2.19 11.21 -2.25
C ASP A 38 0.84 11.87 -2.54
N THR A 39 0.84 12.91 -3.38
CA THR A 39 -0.37 13.66 -3.77
C THR A 39 -1.46 12.76 -4.36
N ARG A 40 -1.08 11.70 -5.11
CA ARG A 40 -2.06 10.78 -5.72
C ARG A 40 -2.69 9.86 -4.68
N GLY A 41 -1.88 9.37 -3.75
CA GLY A 41 -2.34 8.53 -2.64
C GLY A 41 -3.18 9.31 -1.63
N TYR A 42 -2.89 10.58 -1.42
CA TYR A 42 -3.63 11.44 -0.49
C TYR A 42 -5.13 11.47 -0.76
N LYS A 43 -5.55 11.37 -2.04
CA LYS A 43 -6.95 11.34 -2.45
C LYS A 43 -7.75 10.15 -1.88
N TYR A 44 -7.08 9.09 -1.46
CA TYR A 44 -7.70 7.89 -0.88
C TYR A 44 -7.74 7.90 0.65
N ILE A 45 -7.18 8.93 1.29
CA ILE A 45 -7.20 9.04 2.75
C ILE A 45 -8.49 9.76 3.18
N ASN A 46 -9.30 9.06 3.98
CA ASN A 46 -10.55 9.59 4.52
C ASN A 46 -10.61 9.36 6.03
N ASN A 47 -11.04 10.38 6.79
CA ASN A 47 -11.28 10.27 8.24
C ASN A 47 -10.08 9.73 9.05
N PHE A 48 -8.87 10.12 8.69
CA PHE A 48 -7.68 9.79 9.45
C PHE A 48 -7.47 10.81 10.58
N ARG A 49 -7.32 10.32 11.82
CA ARG A 49 -7.18 11.17 13.01
C ARG A 49 -5.75 11.58 13.33
N GLY A 50 -4.77 11.00 12.65
CA GLY A 50 -3.36 11.30 12.86
C GLY A 50 -2.82 12.37 11.92
N LYS A 51 -1.53 12.65 12.02
CA LYS A 51 -0.85 13.60 11.13
C LYS A 51 -0.47 12.92 9.81
N ILE A 52 -0.83 13.56 8.70
CA ILE A 52 -0.47 13.16 7.34
C ILE A 52 0.60 14.11 6.83
N HIS A 53 1.61 13.55 6.19
CA HIS A 53 2.64 14.31 5.48
C HIS A 53 2.59 13.95 4.01
N VAL A 54 2.32 14.94 3.17
CA VAL A 54 2.35 14.77 1.71
C VAL A 54 3.75 15.10 1.22
N VAL A 55 4.37 14.17 0.49
CA VAL A 55 5.73 14.33 -0.05
C VAL A 55 5.74 14.16 -1.56
N ASN A 56 6.71 14.80 -2.20
CA ASN A 56 6.92 14.66 -3.62
C ASN A 56 7.35 13.24 -3.97
N SER A 57 6.80 12.71 -5.04
CA SER A 57 7.19 11.42 -5.60
C SER A 57 6.97 11.41 -7.10
N SER A 58 7.72 10.57 -7.80
CA SER A 58 7.48 10.34 -9.22
C SER A 58 7.96 8.95 -9.61
N ASN A 59 7.40 8.44 -10.71
CA ASN A 59 7.99 7.33 -11.43
C ASN A 59 9.04 7.87 -12.41
N LEU A 60 10.04 7.07 -12.73
CA LEU A 60 11.07 7.40 -13.72
C LEU A 60 10.72 6.82 -15.10
N SER A 61 9.46 6.97 -15.53
CA SER A 61 8.97 6.50 -16.83
C SER A 61 8.72 7.67 -17.78
N GLY A 62 8.73 7.39 -19.08
CA GLY A 62 8.49 8.37 -20.11
C GLY A 62 9.77 8.85 -20.81
N ASN A 63 9.68 9.99 -21.50
CA ASN A 63 10.79 10.61 -22.21
C ASN A 63 11.87 11.20 -21.26
N PHE A 64 12.98 11.67 -21.83
CA PHE A 64 14.13 12.18 -21.04
C PHE A 64 13.75 13.32 -20.08
N ILE A 65 12.94 14.26 -20.53
CA ILE A 65 12.49 15.41 -19.73
C ILE A 65 11.65 14.95 -18.53
N LEU A 66 10.72 14.01 -18.76
CA LEU A 66 9.89 13.43 -17.68
C LEU A 66 10.74 12.67 -16.65
N LYS A 67 11.79 11.98 -17.09
CA LYS A 67 12.72 11.30 -16.19
C LYS A 67 13.51 12.29 -15.32
N ILE A 68 13.98 13.42 -15.90
CA ILE A 68 14.65 14.47 -15.13
C ILE A 68 13.71 15.07 -14.08
N ASN A 69 12.51 15.47 -14.48
CA ASN A 69 11.50 15.98 -13.56
C ASN A 69 11.15 14.94 -12.46
N GLY A 70 11.05 13.66 -12.85
CA GLY A 70 10.85 12.56 -11.91
C GLY A 70 11.99 12.46 -10.89
N PHE A 71 13.23 12.58 -11.33
CA PHE A 71 14.41 12.54 -10.46
C PHE A 71 14.45 13.73 -9.48
N ILE A 72 14.14 14.94 -9.96
CA ILE A 72 14.03 16.14 -9.10
C ILE A 72 12.96 15.91 -8.01
N ASN A 73 11.78 15.40 -8.38
CA ASN A 73 10.71 15.09 -7.43
C ASN A 73 11.13 14.03 -6.39
N LEU A 74 11.93 13.03 -6.77
CA LEU A 74 12.48 12.05 -5.82
C LEU A 74 13.45 12.69 -4.85
N ILE A 75 14.30 13.61 -5.30
CA ILE A 75 15.23 14.37 -4.44
C ILE A 75 14.44 15.25 -3.45
N LEU A 76 13.49 16.01 -3.94
CA LEU A 76 12.63 16.84 -3.08
C LEU A 76 11.89 15.97 -2.04
N GLY A 77 11.30 14.85 -2.47
CA GLY A 77 10.65 13.90 -1.57
C GLY A 77 11.60 13.30 -0.53
N PHE A 78 12.86 13.11 -0.89
CA PHE A 78 13.89 12.65 0.07
C PHE A 78 14.14 13.70 1.15
N PHE A 79 14.38 14.96 0.80
CA PHE A 79 14.63 16.03 1.79
C PHE A 79 13.38 16.31 2.65
N GLN A 80 12.18 16.31 2.06
CA GLN A 80 10.93 16.41 2.82
C GLN A 80 10.81 15.28 3.84
N SER A 81 11.08 14.04 3.41
CA SER A 81 11.04 12.86 4.29
C SER A 81 12.11 12.93 5.38
N PHE A 82 13.32 13.42 5.06
CA PHE A 82 14.41 13.60 6.01
C PHE A 82 13.98 14.50 7.17
N ILE A 83 13.40 15.66 6.86
CA ILE A 83 12.90 16.60 7.87
C ILE A 83 11.82 15.95 8.74
N ILE A 84 10.85 15.26 8.11
CA ILE A 84 9.77 14.57 8.82
C ILE A 84 10.31 13.51 9.79
N ILE A 85 11.28 12.70 9.34
CA ILE A 85 11.87 11.62 10.12
C ILE A 85 12.69 12.15 11.29
N LEU A 86 13.47 13.22 11.08
CA LEU A 86 14.23 13.86 12.16
C LEU A 86 13.33 14.36 13.29
N PHE A 87 12.28 15.12 12.95
CA PHE A 87 11.38 15.69 13.96
C PHE A 87 10.41 14.67 14.59
N PHE A 88 10.02 13.64 13.85
CA PHE A 88 9.10 12.64 14.38
C PHE A 88 9.82 11.53 15.15
N ASN A 89 11.07 11.25 14.80
CA ASN A 89 11.91 10.20 15.36
C ASN A 89 11.16 8.84 15.45
N PRO A 90 10.79 8.25 14.30
CA PRO A 90 10.04 7.00 14.27
C PRO A 90 10.92 5.84 14.74
N THR A 91 10.42 5.01 15.65
CA THR A 91 11.09 3.77 16.06
C THR A 91 10.67 2.57 15.19
N ARG A 92 9.54 2.68 14.52
CA ARG A 92 9.00 1.65 13.60
C ARG A 92 8.46 2.29 12.35
N VAL A 93 8.95 1.82 11.22
CA VAL A 93 8.55 2.30 9.88
C VAL A 93 8.01 1.11 9.10
N ILE A 94 6.80 1.24 8.54
CA ILE A 94 6.17 0.22 7.73
C ILE A 94 5.86 0.82 6.35
N SER A 95 6.50 0.27 5.31
CA SER A 95 6.19 0.63 3.92
C SER A 95 5.13 -0.29 3.35
N PHE A 96 4.13 0.32 2.72
CA PHE A 96 3.10 -0.39 1.96
C PHE A 96 3.41 -0.44 0.46
N GLY A 97 4.62 -0.02 0.05
CA GLY A 97 5.04 -0.06 -1.34
C GLY A 97 4.58 1.15 -2.14
N SER A 98 4.40 0.96 -3.45
CA SER A 98 4.35 2.02 -4.44
C SER A 98 5.71 2.73 -4.64
N TYR A 99 5.93 3.34 -5.80
CA TYR A 99 7.14 4.16 -6.00
C TYR A 99 7.14 5.42 -5.11
N ALA A 100 5.99 5.86 -4.61
CA ALA A 100 5.89 6.94 -3.63
C ALA A 100 6.65 6.63 -2.33
N SER A 101 6.81 5.36 -1.99
CA SER A 101 7.57 4.95 -0.81
C SER A 101 9.09 4.99 -1.02
N PHE A 102 9.59 5.20 -2.24
CA PHE A 102 11.02 5.07 -2.52
C PHE A 102 11.86 6.07 -1.73
N SER A 103 11.59 7.37 -1.88
CA SER A 103 12.36 8.44 -1.21
C SER A 103 12.27 8.37 0.32
N PRO A 104 11.08 8.19 0.94
CA PRO A 104 10.99 8.04 2.39
C PRO A 104 11.70 6.78 2.92
N MET A 105 11.60 5.64 2.20
CA MET A 105 12.28 4.41 2.60
C MET A 105 13.79 4.50 2.45
N LEU A 106 14.29 5.19 1.42
CA LEU A 106 15.71 5.47 1.24
C LEU A 106 16.23 6.29 2.42
N CYS A 107 15.53 7.36 2.77
CA CYS A 107 15.86 8.20 3.91
C CYS A 107 15.90 7.39 5.22
N CYS A 108 14.86 6.60 5.52
CA CYS A 108 14.84 5.72 6.69
C CYS A 108 15.99 4.71 6.70
N THR A 109 16.37 4.19 5.53
CA THR A 109 17.47 3.22 5.40
C THR A 109 18.81 3.86 5.73
N ILE A 110 19.05 5.09 5.26
CA ILE A 110 20.27 5.86 5.53
C ILE A 110 20.34 6.26 7.01
N LEU A 111 19.23 6.68 7.59
CA LEU A 111 19.16 7.11 8.98
C LEU A 111 19.15 5.97 10.00
N LYS A 112 18.84 4.74 9.58
CA LYS A 112 18.75 3.57 10.46
C LYS A 112 19.98 3.33 11.37
N PRO A 113 21.23 3.54 10.92
CA PRO A 113 22.40 3.37 11.79
C PRO A 113 22.48 4.41 12.92
N PHE A 114 21.91 5.59 12.71
CA PHE A 114 21.99 6.73 13.66
C PHE A 114 20.76 6.80 14.58
N PHE A 115 19.65 6.17 14.18
CA PHE A 115 18.40 6.15 14.91
C PHE A 115 17.95 4.71 15.12
N ASN A 116 17.29 4.43 16.23
CA ASN A 116 16.77 3.08 16.52
C ASN A 116 15.52 2.74 15.66
N ILE A 117 15.68 2.80 14.35
CA ILE A 117 14.60 2.56 13.37
C ILE A 117 14.54 1.07 13.02
N LYS A 118 13.38 0.44 13.22
CA LYS A 118 13.07 -0.89 12.68
C LYS A 118 12.22 -0.73 11.43
N LEU A 119 12.73 -1.23 10.28
CA LEU A 119 12.08 -1.15 8.99
C LEU A 119 11.28 -2.42 8.69
N PHE A 120 10.05 -2.24 8.25
CA PHE A 120 9.15 -3.31 7.84
C PHE A 120 8.55 -2.99 6.47
N ILE A 121 8.19 -4.02 5.74
CA ILE A 121 7.42 -3.93 4.50
C ILE A 121 6.14 -4.73 4.66
N HIS A 122 5.03 -4.21 4.15
CA HIS A 122 3.80 -4.93 3.92
C HIS A 122 3.53 -4.99 2.42
N GLU A 123 3.45 -6.20 1.85
CA GLU A 123 3.11 -6.42 0.44
C GLU A 123 1.66 -6.85 0.31
N GLN A 124 0.88 -6.10 -0.49
CA GLN A 124 -0.55 -6.33 -0.69
C GLN A 124 -0.83 -7.24 -1.89
N ASN A 125 0.13 -7.35 -2.81
CA ASN A 125 -0.04 -8.05 -4.08
C ASN A 125 0.51 -9.48 -4.01
N SER A 126 0.04 -10.33 -4.91
CA SER A 126 0.58 -11.70 -5.12
C SER A 126 1.95 -11.71 -5.83
N VAL A 127 2.46 -10.55 -6.24
CA VAL A 127 3.81 -10.36 -6.78
C VAL A 127 4.44 -9.20 -6.05
N ILE A 128 5.64 -9.40 -5.47
CA ILE A 128 6.32 -8.33 -4.75
C ILE A 128 6.61 -7.13 -5.66
N GLY A 129 6.20 -5.93 -5.24
CA GLY A 129 6.43 -4.69 -5.97
C GLY A 129 7.92 -4.33 -6.04
N ARG A 130 8.33 -3.60 -7.10
CA ARG A 130 9.74 -3.25 -7.34
C ARG A 130 10.37 -2.50 -6.17
N THR A 131 9.69 -1.51 -5.60
CA THR A 131 10.16 -0.74 -4.44
C THR A 131 10.35 -1.64 -3.23
N ASN A 132 9.37 -2.49 -2.92
CA ASN A 132 9.44 -3.43 -1.80
C ASN A 132 10.58 -4.43 -1.99
N SER A 133 10.76 -4.97 -3.19
CA SER A 133 11.85 -5.89 -3.53
C SER A 133 13.23 -5.24 -3.35
N PHE A 134 13.37 -3.96 -3.74
CA PHE A 134 14.63 -3.21 -3.58
C PHE A 134 15.01 -3.03 -2.09
N PHE A 135 14.05 -2.62 -1.26
CA PHE A 135 14.31 -2.36 0.16
C PHE A 135 14.30 -3.60 1.05
N LEU A 136 13.87 -4.76 0.55
CA LEU A 136 13.76 -5.99 1.34
C LEU A 136 15.07 -6.38 2.05
N LYS A 137 16.22 -6.13 1.42
CA LYS A 137 17.54 -6.41 2.03
C LYS A 137 17.79 -5.61 3.32
N PHE A 138 17.24 -4.39 3.43
CA PHE A 138 17.43 -3.49 4.56
C PHE A 138 16.38 -3.64 5.66
N THR A 139 15.28 -4.38 5.40
CA THR A 139 14.17 -4.51 6.32
C THR A 139 14.36 -5.64 7.34
N ASN A 140 13.72 -5.48 8.48
CA ASN A 140 13.70 -6.47 9.54
C ASN A 140 12.72 -7.61 9.24
N LYS A 141 11.51 -7.29 8.76
CA LYS A 141 10.47 -8.25 8.41
C LYS A 141 9.70 -7.82 7.17
N LEU A 142 9.15 -8.81 6.45
CA LEU A 142 8.23 -8.69 5.34
C LEU A 142 6.90 -9.32 5.73
N PHE A 143 5.86 -8.52 5.76
CA PHE A 143 4.49 -8.96 5.98
C PHE A 143 3.81 -9.14 4.63
N LEU A 144 3.19 -10.28 4.40
CA LEU A 144 2.49 -10.60 3.15
C LEU A 144 0.99 -10.66 3.38
N ASN A 145 0.25 -10.14 2.40
CA ASN A 145 -1.20 -10.37 2.32
C ASN A 145 -1.52 -11.80 1.88
N PHE A 146 -0.74 -12.35 0.94
CA PHE A 146 -0.94 -13.69 0.37
C PHE A 146 0.29 -14.57 0.61
N ASP A 147 0.07 -15.83 0.94
CA ASP A 147 1.11 -16.86 1.09
C ASP A 147 1.81 -17.18 -0.24
N ILE A 148 1.07 -17.08 -1.36
CA ILE A 148 1.54 -17.33 -2.72
C ILE A 148 2.31 -16.16 -3.34
N THR A 149 2.75 -15.15 -2.54
CA THR A 149 3.47 -14.00 -3.09
C THR A 149 4.77 -14.42 -3.77
N SER A 150 4.86 -14.13 -5.06
CA SER A 150 5.97 -14.55 -5.93
C SER A 150 7.08 -13.50 -6.05
N LYS A 151 8.19 -13.88 -6.72
CA LYS A 151 9.40 -13.07 -6.98
C LYS A 151 10.18 -12.65 -5.73
N ILE A 152 9.97 -13.30 -4.59
CA ILE A 152 10.77 -13.11 -3.39
C ILE A 152 11.96 -14.07 -3.42
N LYS A 153 13.18 -13.54 -3.32
CA LYS A 153 14.40 -14.37 -3.30
C LYS A 153 14.43 -15.27 -2.08
N SER A 154 14.84 -16.54 -2.24
CA SER A 154 14.85 -17.56 -1.18
C SER A 154 15.60 -17.15 0.09
N LYS A 155 16.67 -16.37 -0.06
CA LYS A 155 17.47 -15.87 1.08
C LYS A 155 16.71 -14.97 2.08
N TYR A 156 15.50 -14.52 1.74
CA TYR A 156 14.66 -13.69 2.60
C TYR A 156 13.50 -14.45 3.25
N LYS A 157 13.42 -15.78 3.07
CA LYS A 157 12.34 -16.60 3.65
C LYS A 157 12.19 -16.43 5.17
N ASN A 158 13.29 -16.27 5.90
CA ASN A 158 13.30 -16.06 7.35
C ASN A 158 12.70 -14.70 7.79
N LYS A 159 12.49 -13.77 6.86
CA LYS A 159 11.87 -12.47 7.15
C LYS A 159 10.36 -12.44 6.89
N ILE A 160 9.80 -13.49 6.26
CA ILE A 160 8.43 -13.51 5.76
C ILE A 160 7.46 -13.91 6.87
N PHE A 161 6.36 -13.16 6.95
CA PHE A 161 5.21 -13.43 7.81
C PHE A 161 3.94 -13.17 7.01
N VAL A 162 3.10 -14.18 6.85
CA VAL A 162 1.78 -14.04 6.20
C VAL A 162 0.81 -13.55 7.26
N VAL A 163 0.23 -12.36 7.06
CA VAL A 163 -0.59 -11.67 8.05
C VAL A 163 -1.94 -11.19 7.50
N GLY A 164 -2.16 -11.32 6.19
CA GLY A 164 -3.31 -10.72 5.53
C GLY A 164 -3.20 -9.20 5.38
N SER A 165 -4.27 -8.58 4.87
CA SER A 165 -4.35 -7.13 4.69
C SER A 165 -5.03 -6.46 5.89
N PRO A 166 -4.50 -5.33 6.40
CA PRO A 166 -5.20 -4.55 7.42
C PRO A 166 -6.55 -4.05 6.89
N GLN A 167 -7.63 -4.56 7.47
CA GLN A 167 -8.99 -4.19 7.09
C GLN A 167 -9.65 -3.34 8.17
N LYS A 168 -10.61 -2.52 7.76
CA LYS A 168 -11.53 -1.88 8.70
C LYS A 168 -12.41 -2.98 9.32
N ASN A 169 -12.62 -2.91 10.64
CA ASN A 169 -13.55 -3.84 11.28
C ASN A 169 -14.96 -3.59 10.75
N THR A 170 -15.45 -4.52 9.92
CA THR A 170 -16.76 -4.44 9.25
C THR A 170 -17.78 -5.41 9.84
N SER A 171 -17.49 -5.99 11.01
CA SER A 171 -18.36 -6.98 11.64
C SER A 171 -19.84 -6.57 11.71
N ASN A 172 -20.14 -5.28 11.74
CA ASN A 172 -21.49 -4.74 11.81
C ASN A 172 -22.20 -4.60 10.43
N TYR A 173 -21.49 -4.86 9.32
CA TYR A 173 -22.07 -4.68 7.97
C TYR A 173 -22.60 -5.99 7.38
N PHE A 174 -22.26 -7.13 7.95
CA PHE A 174 -22.80 -8.41 7.51
C PHE A 174 -24.16 -8.68 8.19
N LYS A 175 -25.20 -7.96 7.80
CA LYS A 175 -26.54 -8.48 7.98
C LYS A 175 -26.68 -9.69 7.04
N LYS A 176 -26.86 -10.88 7.61
CA LYS A 176 -27.30 -12.04 6.84
C LYS A 176 -28.65 -11.69 6.20
N HIS A 177 -28.64 -11.24 4.96
CA HIS A 177 -29.84 -11.24 4.14
C HIS A 177 -30.02 -12.68 3.64
N ASN A 178 -30.84 -13.44 4.35
CA ASN A 178 -31.33 -14.71 3.87
C ASN A 178 -32.41 -14.44 2.80
N HIS A 179 -32.03 -13.91 1.66
CA HIS A 179 -32.87 -13.93 0.47
C HIS A 179 -32.35 -15.04 -0.43
N TYR A 180 -32.91 -16.23 -0.27
CA TYR A 180 -32.91 -17.24 -1.31
C TYR A 180 -33.88 -16.75 -2.38
N ASN A 181 -33.44 -15.85 -3.23
CA ASN A 181 -34.07 -15.65 -4.53
C ASN A 181 -33.43 -16.67 -5.46
N ASP A 182 -34.23 -17.38 -6.26
CA ASP A 182 -33.80 -18.33 -7.31
C ASP A 182 -32.99 -17.62 -8.44
N GLN A 183 -32.51 -16.41 -8.19
CA GLN A 183 -31.74 -15.60 -9.13
C GLN A 183 -30.22 -15.76 -8.90
N PHE A 184 -29.54 -16.18 -9.93
CA PHE A 184 -28.07 -16.22 -9.94
C PHE A 184 -27.51 -14.80 -10.16
N THR A 185 -26.81 -14.27 -9.18
CA THR A 185 -26.25 -12.91 -9.26
C THR A 185 -24.74 -12.99 -9.55
N ILE A 186 -24.32 -12.39 -10.65
CA ILE A 186 -22.90 -12.25 -11.01
C ILE A 186 -22.45 -10.82 -10.69
N PHE A 187 -21.44 -10.69 -9.82
CA PHE A 187 -20.82 -9.43 -9.50
C PHE A 187 -19.44 -9.33 -10.17
N ILE A 188 -19.30 -8.40 -11.15
CA ILE A 188 -18.06 -8.18 -11.89
C ILE A 188 -17.47 -6.85 -11.44
N PHE A 189 -16.23 -6.86 -10.96
CA PHE A 189 -15.58 -5.65 -10.50
C PHE A 189 -14.10 -5.59 -10.91
N GLY A 190 -13.59 -4.37 -11.10
CA GLY A 190 -12.18 -4.07 -11.34
C GLY A 190 -11.55 -3.31 -10.18
N GLY A 191 -10.22 -3.15 -10.21
CA GLY A 191 -9.52 -2.28 -9.27
C GLY A 191 -9.84 -0.79 -9.47
N SER A 192 -9.34 0.06 -8.56
CA SER A 192 -9.60 1.52 -8.53
C SER A 192 -9.18 2.28 -9.81
N GLN A 193 -8.32 1.69 -10.63
CA GLN A 193 -7.87 2.25 -11.92
C GLN A 193 -8.73 1.76 -13.11
N GLY A 194 -9.73 0.91 -12.84
CA GLY A 194 -10.46 0.19 -13.87
C GLY A 194 -9.64 -0.94 -14.50
N SER A 195 -10.28 -1.69 -15.37
CA SER A 195 -9.62 -2.76 -16.15
C SER A 195 -10.33 -2.89 -17.50
N GLU A 196 -9.69 -2.44 -18.56
CA GLU A 196 -10.19 -2.59 -19.91
C GLU A 196 -10.42 -4.08 -20.27
N PHE A 197 -9.52 -4.95 -19.81
CA PHE A 197 -9.66 -6.39 -19.98
C PHE A 197 -10.93 -6.93 -19.32
N ILE A 198 -11.17 -6.60 -18.03
CA ILE A 198 -12.37 -7.05 -17.32
C ILE A 198 -13.63 -6.50 -17.99
N SER A 199 -13.62 -5.22 -18.41
CA SER A 199 -14.76 -4.61 -19.09
C SER A 199 -15.09 -5.32 -20.42
N LYS A 200 -14.07 -5.57 -21.26
CA LYS A 200 -14.25 -6.30 -22.53
C LYS A 200 -14.70 -7.75 -22.30
N PHE A 201 -14.09 -8.43 -21.34
CA PHE A 201 -14.46 -9.79 -20.97
C PHE A 201 -15.91 -9.86 -20.51
N SER A 202 -16.35 -8.94 -19.65
CA SER A 202 -17.73 -8.88 -19.13
C SER A 202 -18.74 -8.69 -20.24
N LEU A 203 -18.47 -7.79 -21.18
CA LEU A 203 -19.36 -7.56 -22.33
C LEU A 203 -19.48 -8.80 -23.21
N ASN A 204 -18.39 -9.48 -23.49
CA ASN A 204 -18.41 -10.73 -24.26
C ASN A 204 -19.15 -11.84 -23.50
N PHE A 205 -18.93 -11.96 -22.19
CA PHE A 205 -19.59 -12.94 -21.35
C PHE A 205 -21.12 -12.74 -21.33
N ILE A 206 -21.58 -11.50 -21.18
CA ILE A 206 -23.02 -11.17 -21.23
C ILE A 206 -23.63 -11.56 -22.58
N LYS A 207 -22.96 -11.26 -23.70
CA LYS A 207 -23.43 -11.67 -25.03
C LYS A 207 -23.57 -13.18 -25.17
N CYS A 208 -22.60 -13.96 -24.68
CA CYS A 208 -22.70 -15.43 -24.70
C CYS A 208 -23.90 -15.95 -23.88
N ILE A 209 -24.19 -15.31 -22.73
CA ILE A 209 -25.36 -15.70 -21.91
C ILE A 209 -26.66 -15.41 -22.66
N ASP A 210 -26.78 -14.25 -23.32
CA ASP A 210 -28.00 -13.87 -24.06
C ASP A 210 -28.23 -14.77 -25.30
N GLU A 211 -27.14 -15.24 -25.95
CA GLU A 211 -27.22 -16.12 -27.13
C GLU A 211 -27.59 -17.57 -26.75
N GLU A 212 -27.15 -18.07 -25.59
CA GLU A 212 -27.39 -19.45 -25.16
C GLU A 212 -28.74 -19.65 -24.47
N LYS A 213 -29.55 -18.60 -24.24
CA LYS A 213 -30.80 -18.66 -23.48
C LYS A 213 -30.68 -19.65 -22.31
N ILE A 214 -29.92 -19.22 -21.28
CA ILE A 214 -29.86 -20.01 -20.05
C ILE A 214 -31.29 -20.05 -19.49
N ILE A 215 -31.94 -21.15 -19.72
CA ILE A 215 -33.29 -21.52 -19.25
C ILE A 215 -33.18 -21.81 -17.75
#